data_10b0aecdad1dec8f25457f8811543d81
#
_entry.id   10b0aecdad1dec8f25457f8811543d81
#
_cell.length_a   1.000
_cell.length_b   1.000
_cell.length_c   1.000
_cell.angle_alpha   90.00
_cell.angle_beta   90.00
_cell.angle_gamma   90.00
#
_symmetry.space_group_name_H-M   'P 1'
#
loop_
_entity.id
_entity.type
_entity.pdbx_description
1 polymer ?
#
loop_
_entity_poly.entity_id
_entity_poly.type
_entity_poly.pdbx_seq_one_letter_code
_entity_poly.pdbx_strand_id
1 'polypeptide(L)'
;MSFPILSILIFSFFFLKQTLSDPRATQSALICTNTTAQSSARQAFVSNFLSAMDSLTPLITSQSYGAVIKGTANTTVYAFGECLKDLSQTDCNLCFAQIKTQILKCLPFQRLIRGGRLFFDGCYLRYDDYMTVCGNGDDFGGNQSLLRENVVELVKNLSVEGVKNGGFFVGSVNRGKLSVYGLVQCWEFVNGSDCESCLEKGVSGIVSCLPNKEEGRVLNAGCYLRYSTHKFYNNSDTDASQV
;
A
#
# COMPACT_ATOMS: atom_id res chain seq x y z
N MET A 1 25.37 48.46 21.47
CA MET A 1 25.87 47.11 21.17
C MET A 1 24.72 46.10 21.34
N SER A 2 23.89 45.91 20.33
CA SER A 2 22.71 45.02 20.43
C SER A 2 22.37 44.28 19.12
N PHE A 3 23.36 43.96 18.29
CA PHE A 3 23.12 43.32 16.97
C PHE A 3 23.51 41.83 16.81
N PRO A 4 24.20 41.13 17.75
CA PRO A 4 24.55 39.73 17.50
C PRO A 4 23.45 38.72 17.85
N ILE A 5 22.51 39.03 18.76
CA ILE A 5 21.50 38.03 19.23
C ILE A 5 20.40 37.82 18.20
N LEU A 6 19.95 38.87 17.50
CA LEU A 6 18.92 38.77 16.46
C LEU A 6 19.39 37.97 15.23
N SER A 7 20.69 38.11 14.87
CA SER A 7 21.29 37.35 13.76
C SER A 7 21.43 35.88 14.04
N ILE A 8 21.65 35.45 15.28
CA ILE A 8 21.74 34.04 15.69
C ILE A 8 20.38 33.40 15.68
N LEU A 9 19.32 34.13 16.08
CA LEU A 9 17.95 33.60 16.04
C LEU A 9 17.44 33.41 14.61
N ILE A 10 17.78 34.29 13.68
CA ILE A 10 17.41 34.16 12.26
C ILE A 10 18.15 32.98 11.61
N PHE A 11 19.43 32.76 11.94
CA PHE A 11 20.22 31.64 11.42
C PHE A 11 19.75 30.29 11.95
N SER A 12 19.23 30.24 13.20
CA SER A 12 18.67 29.00 13.78
C SER A 12 17.38 28.56 13.11
N PHE A 13 16.58 29.46 12.53
CA PHE A 13 15.36 29.13 11.80
C PHE A 13 15.60 28.51 10.40
N PHE A 14 16.75 28.76 9.78
CA PHE A 14 17.10 28.21 8.48
C PHE A 14 17.63 26.77 8.51
N PHE A 15 17.94 26.21 9.68
CA PHE A 15 18.43 24.84 9.83
C PHE A 15 17.40 23.85 10.34
N LEU A 16 16.15 24.26 10.57
CA LEU A 16 15.05 23.32 10.68
C LEU A 16 14.80 22.75 9.29
N LYS A 17 15.52 21.68 8.92
CA LYS A 17 15.07 20.75 7.89
C LYS A 17 13.68 20.31 8.33
N GLN A 18 12.66 20.93 7.76
CA GLN A 18 11.32 20.37 7.80
C GLN A 18 11.41 19.05 7.03
N THR A 19 11.55 17.96 7.76
CA THR A 19 11.20 16.64 7.21
C THR A 19 9.72 16.71 6.95
N LEU A 20 9.33 17.04 5.72
CA LEU A 20 7.95 16.91 5.27
C LEU A 20 7.63 15.43 5.39
N SER A 21 6.81 15.11 6.40
CA SER A 21 6.20 13.80 6.55
C SER A 21 5.26 13.58 5.36
N ASP A 22 5.45 12.50 4.62
CA ASP A 22 4.55 12.08 3.54
C ASP A 22 3.99 10.68 3.86
N PRO A 23 2.90 10.59 4.63
CA PRO A 23 2.30 9.32 5.00
C PRO A 23 1.64 8.60 3.82
N ARG A 24 1.61 9.19 2.63
CA ARG A 24 0.94 8.64 1.44
C ARG A 24 -0.45 8.08 1.77
N ALA A 25 -1.23 8.85 2.53
CA ALA A 25 -2.56 8.47 3.01
C ALA A 25 -3.67 8.76 1.99
N THR A 26 -3.33 8.83 0.71
CA THR A 26 -4.30 8.93 -0.40
C THR A 26 -4.92 7.57 -0.66
N GLN A 27 -6.26 7.55 -0.71
CA GLN A 27 -7.01 6.32 -0.98
C GLN A 27 -6.84 5.89 -2.44
N SER A 28 -6.27 4.71 -2.65
CA SER A 28 -6.14 4.07 -3.97
C SER A 28 -7.37 3.24 -4.33
N ALA A 29 -7.88 2.45 -3.37
CA ALA A 29 -9.09 1.66 -3.56
C ALA A 29 -9.75 1.31 -2.23
N LEU A 30 -11.08 1.23 -2.24
CA LEU A 30 -11.89 0.65 -1.18
C LEU A 30 -12.77 -0.43 -1.78
N ILE A 31 -12.65 -1.66 -1.27
CA ILE A 31 -13.38 -2.83 -1.74
C ILE A 31 -14.11 -3.44 -0.55
N CYS A 32 -15.44 -3.40 -0.57
CA CYS A 32 -16.26 -4.00 0.48
C CYS A 32 -16.93 -5.27 -0.06
N THR A 33 -17.01 -6.31 0.74
CA THR A 33 -17.74 -7.53 0.38
C THR A 33 -19.25 -7.30 0.45
N ASN A 34 -20.02 -8.19 -0.18
CA ASN A 34 -21.47 -8.18 -0.08
C ASN A 34 -21.98 -9.11 1.05
N THR A 35 -21.09 -9.81 1.74
CA THR A 35 -21.44 -10.70 2.84
C THR A 35 -21.69 -9.93 4.12
N THR A 36 -22.75 -10.27 4.83
CA THR A 36 -23.15 -9.64 6.10
C THR A 36 -23.15 -10.63 7.25
N ALA A 37 -22.83 -10.17 8.45
CA ALA A 37 -23.05 -10.96 9.65
C ALA A 37 -24.55 -11.04 9.98
N GLN A 38 -24.94 -12.10 10.67
CA GLN A 38 -26.33 -12.28 11.10
C GLN A 38 -26.71 -11.17 12.11
N SER A 39 -27.93 -10.66 12.04
CA SER A 39 -28.43 -9.63 12.93
C SER A 39 -28.40 -10.06 14.41
N SER A 40 -28.62 -11.34 14.71
CA SER A 40 -28.50 -11.94 16.03
C SER A 40 -27.07 -11.91 16.59
N ALA A 41 -26.04 -11.85 15.72
CA ALA A 41 -24.62 -11.80 16.09
C ALA A 41 -24.05 -10.37 16.09
N ARG A 42 -24.89 -9.33 15.87
CA ARG A 42 -24.47 -7.93 15.72
C ARG A 42 -23.50 -7.48 16.80
N GLN A 43 -23.88 -7.63 18.07
CA GLN A 43 -23.08 -7.12 19.18
C GLN A 43 -21.70 -7.80 19.23
N ALA A 44 -21.66 -9.12 19.08
CA ALA A 44 -20.41 -9.89 19.08
C ALA A 44 -19.52 -9.53 17.88
N PHE A 45 -20.09 -9.43 16.69
CA PHE A 45 -19.33 -9.06 15.48
C PHE A 45 -18.72 -7.65 15.61
N VAL A 46 -19.52 -6.65 16.04
CA VAL A 46 -19.07 -5.27 16.22
C VAL A 46 -17.97 -5.18 17.28
N SER A 47 -18.15 -5.87 18.43
CA SER A 47 -17.14 -5.93 19.48
C SER A 47 -15.83 -6.55 18.98
N ASN A 48 -15.92 -7.66 18.23
CA ASN A 48 -14.76 -8.33 17.68
C ASN A 48 -14.04 -7.46 16.62
N PHE A 49 -14.80 -6.73 15.80
CA PHE A 49 -14.23 -5.80 14.83
C PHE A 49 -13.43 -4.68 15.52
N LEU A 50 -14.03 -4.03 16.52
CA LEU A 50 -13.36 -2.97 17.30
C LEU A 50 -12.10 -3.52 17.98
N SER A 51 -12.22 -4.67 18.66
CA SER A 51 -11.09 -5.33 19.31
C SER A 51 -9.98 -5.71 18.33
N ALA A 52 -10.32 -6.12 17.10
CA ALA A 52 -9.34 -6.41 16.07
C ALA A 52 -8.59 -5.14 15.64
N MET A 53 -9.31 -4.05 15.37
CA MET A 53 -8.69 -2.77 14.98
C MET A 53 -7.80 -2.20 16.09
N ASP A 54 -8.20 -2.33 17.35
CA ASP A 54 -7.41 -1.87 18.50
C ASP A 54 -6.17 -2.72 18.71
N SER A 55 -6.28 -4.05 18.51
CA SER A 55 -5.13 -4.97 18.63
C SER A 55 -4.12 -4.83 17.48
N LEU A 56 -4.54 -4.40 16.30
CA LEU A 56 -3.63 -4.12 15.17
C LEU A 56 -2.74 -2.90 15.43
N THR A 57 -3.28 -1.87 16.09
CA THR A 57 -2.57 -0.59 16.26
C THR A 57 -1.18 -0.73 16.88
N PRO A 58 -0.98 -1.41 18.03
CA PRO A 58 0.35 -1.58 18.61
C PRO A 58 1.30 -2.41 17.72
N LEU A 59 0.79 -3.38 16.96
CA LEU A 59 1.61 -4.17 16.04
C LEU A 59 2.14 -3.29 14.91
N ILE A 60 1.27 -2.49 14.28
CA ILE A 60 1.69 -1.56 13.23
C ILE A 60 2.69 -0.53 13.79
N THR A 61 2.45 0.00 14.99
CA THR A 61 3.34 0.99 15.62
C THR A 61 4.73 0.43 15.92
N SER A 62 4.84 -0.86 16.21
CA SER A 62 6.12 -1.49 16.59
C SER A 62 6.89 -2.09 15.41
N GLN A 63 6.20 -2.60 14.39
CA GLN A 63 6.85 -3.38 13.33
C GLN A 63 6.29 -3.12 11.93
N SER A 64 5.42 -2.12 11.75
CA SER A 64 4.80 -1.68 10.49
C SER A 64 3.82 -2.68 9.86
N TYR A 65 3.57 -3.82 10.46
CA TYR A 65 2.56 -4.80 10.03
C TYR A 65 1.95 -5.54 11.21
N GLY A 66 0.81 -6.19 10.97
CA GLY A 66 0.20 -7.04 11.99
C GLY A 66 -1.00 -7.82 11.45
N ALA A 67 -1.23 -8.99 12.08
CA ALA A 67 -2.40 -9.82 11.84
C ALA A 67 -3.03 -10.19 13.17
N VAL A 68 -4.35 -10.14 13.25
CA VAL A 68 -5.11 -10.51 14.45
C VAL A 68 -6.39 -11.24 14.09
N ILE A 69 -6.82 -12.11 14.99
CA ILE A 69 -8.08 -12.84 14.90
C ILE A 69 -8.85 -12.57 16.18
N LYS A 70 -10.11 -12.15 16.06
CA LYS A 70 -11.03 -11.93 17.18
C LYS A 70 -12.35 -12.66 16.94
N GLY A 71 -12.89 -13.20 18.02
CA GLY A 71 -14.15 -13.94 17.99
C GLY A 71 -14.01 -15.39 17.53
N THR A 72 -15.18 -16.02 17.37
CA THR A 72 -15.30 -17.43 16.97
C THR A 72 -16.47 -17.62 16.01
N ALA A 73 -16.41 -18.68 15.21
CA ALA A 73 -17.46 -19.04 14.26
C ALA A 73 -17.96 -17.85 13.42
N ASN A 74 -19.25 -17.60 13.35
CA ASN A 74 -19.88 -16.58 12.51
C ASN A 74 -19.57 -15.13 12.96
N THR A 75 -18.89 -14.94 14.10
CA THR A 75 -18.50 -13.62 14.61
C THR A 75 -17.02 -13.35 14.45
N THR A 76 -16.27 -14.28 13.87
CA THR A 76 -14.83 -14.13 13.67
C THR A 76 -14.51 -12.96 12.75
N VAL A 77 -13.53 -12.16 13.16
CA VAL A 77 -12.93 -11.09 12.37
C VAL A 77 -11.44 -11.38 12.23
N TYR A 78 -11.01 -11.61 11.02
CA TYR A 78 -9.60 -11.66 10.64
C TYR A 78 -9.21 -10.27 10.16
N ALA A 79 -8.24 -9.65 10.80
CA ALA A 79 -7.76 -8.34 10.38
C ALA A 79 -6.26 -8.38 10.15
N PHE A 80 -5.84 -7.70 9.10
CA PHE A 80 -4.44 -7.55 8.73
C PHE A 80 -4.19 -6.13 8.26
N GLY A 81 -3.07 -5.55 8.67
CA GLY A 81 -2.58 -4.25 8.21
C GLY A 81 -1.09 -4.26 8.00
N GLU A 82 -0.63 -3.49 7.03
CA GLU A 82 0.79 -3.35 6.71
C GLU A 82 1.05 -2.02 5.99
N CYS A 83 2.18 -1.40 6.29
CA CYS A 83 2.71 -0.27 5.55
C CYS A 83 3.70 -0.71 4.48
N LEU A 84 3.83 0.08 3.41
CA LEU A 84 4.90 -0.15 2.44
C LEU A 84 6.27 0.07 3.11
N LYS A 85 7.23 -0.80 2.79
CA LYS A 85 8.53 -0.88 3.50
C LYS A 85 9.44 0.34 3.32
N ASP A 86 9.14 1.19 2.35
CA ASP A 86 9.85 2.44 2.12
C ASP A 86 9.30 3.64 2.92
N LEU A 87 8.23 3.44 3.73
CA LEU A 87 7.77 4.47 4.65
C LEU A 87 8.57 4.50 5.94
N SER A 88 8.74 5.72 6.48
CA SER A 88 9.18 5.86 7.86
C SER A 88 8.12 5.31 8.83
N GLN A 89 8.52 4.89 10.03
CA GLN A 89 7.57 4.42 11.05
C GLN A 89 6.54 5.51 11.42
N THR A 90 6.96 6.77 11.42
CA THR A 90 6.05 7.91 11.68
C THR A 90 5.00 8.05 10.59
N ASP A 91 5.39 7.99 9.33
CA ASP A 91 4.47 8.06 8.19
C ASP A 91 3.54 6.84 8.13
N CYS A 92 4.07 5.66 8.44
CA CYS A 92 3.29 4.43 8.60
C CYS A 92 2.19 4.61 9.65
N ASN A 93 2.52 5.13 10.83
CA ASN A 93 1.54 5.35 11.90
C ASN A 93 0.45 6.34 11.49
N LEU A 94 0.80 7.41 10.78
CA LEU A 94 -0.16 8.39 10.26
C LEU A 94 -1.05 7.79 9.17
N CYS A 95 -0.47 7.05 8.23
CA CYS A 95 -1.21 6.33 7.20
C CYS A 95 -2.21 5.36 7.83
N PHE A 96 -1.74 4.55 8.80
CA PHE A 96 -2.57 3.54 9.44
C PHE A 96 -3.69 4.15 10.29
N ALA A 97 -3.45 5.25 10.98
CA ALA A 97 -4.48 5.97 11.72
C ALA A 97 -5.62 6.44 10.79
N GLN A 98 -5.28 6.95 9.60
CA GLN A 98 -6.28 7.38 8.64
C GLN A 98 -7.02 6.19 8.00
N ILE A 99 -6.32 5.13 7.60
CA ILE A 99 -6.93 3.98 6.95
C ILE A 99 -7.92 3.25 7.88
N LYS A 100 -7.65 3.19 9.18
CA LYS A 100 -8.57 2.65 10.20
C LYS A 100 -9.91 3.38 10.25
N THR A 101 -9.93 4.68 10.04
CA THR A 101 -11.18 5.45 10.01
C THR A 101 -11.92 5.28 8.68
N GLN A 102 -11.19 5.22 7.58
CA GLN A 102 -11.79 5.13 6.25
C GLN A 102 -12.36 3.74 5.94
N ILE A 103 -11.84 2.65 6.53
CA ILE A 103 -12.38 1.29 6.35
C ILE A 103 -13.84 1.17 6.86
N LEU A 104 -14.27 2.06 7.74
CA LEU A 104 -15.64 2.12 8.23
C LEU A 104 -16.65 2.48 7.14
N LYS A 105 -16.23 3.00 6.00
CA LYS A 105 -17.06 3.19 4.81
C LYS A 105 -17.63 1.88 4.27
N CYS A 106 -17.04 0.72 4.60
CA CYS A 106 -17.63 -0.59 4.34
C CYS A 106 -18.83 -0.93 5.24
N LEU A 107 -19.23 -0.01 6.13
CA LEU A 107 -20.43 -0.13 6.95
C LEU A 107 -20.47 -1.39 7.85
N PRO A 108 -19.37 -1.74 8.58
CA PRO A 108 -19.33 -2.90 9.46
C PRO A 108 -20.34 -2.80 10.59
N PHE A 109 -20.70 -1.58 11.03
CA PHE A 109 -21.64 -1.34 12.14
C PHE A 109 -23.09 -1.25 11.68
N GLN A 110 -23.36 -0.55 10.58
CA GLN A 110 -24.70 -0.28 10.08
C GLN A 110 -25.29 -1.49 9.37
N ARG A 111 -24.54 -2.03 8.42
CA ARG A 111 -24.96 -3.14 7.54
C ARG A 111 -24.32 -4.49 7.89
N LEU A 112 -23.45 -4.52 8.90
CA LEU A 112 -22.71 -5.71 9.33
C LEU A 112 -21.90 -6.36 8.18
N ILE A 113 -21.39 -5.55 7.27
CA ILE A 113 -20.52 -6.04 6.19
C ILE A 113 -19.31 -6.74 6.81
N ARG A 114 -19.10 -8.00 6.43
CA ARG A 114 -18.10 -8.88 7.05
C ARG A 114 -16.71 -8.71 6.50
N GLY A 115 -16.55 -8.03 5.37
CA GLY A 115 -15.24 -7.89 4.77
C GLY A 115 -15.04 -6.55 4.06
N GLY A 116 -13.84 -6.03 4.19
CA GLY A 116 -13.39 -4.83 3.52
C GLY A 116 -11.88 -4.81 3.36
N ARG A 117 -11.44 -4.19 2.27
CA ARG A 117 -10.05 -3.91 1.98
C ARG A 117 -9.91 -2.47 1.58
N LEU A 118 -8.97 -1.82 2.18
CA LEU A 118 -8.65 -0.45 1.88
C LEU A 118 -7.16 -0.35 1.58
N PHE A 119 -6.86 0.22 0.44
CA PHE A 119 -5.51 0.48 -0.03
C PHE A 119 -5.29 1.98 -0.06
N PHE A 120 -4.29 2.41 0.65
CA PHE A 120 -3.70 3.73 0.52
C PHE A 120 -2.38 3.63 -0.24
N ASP A 121 -1.83 4.73 -0.69
CA ASP A 121 -0.54 4.76 -1.39
C ASP A 121 0.64 4.36 -0.49
N GLY A 122 0.44 4.39 0.82
CA GLY A 122 1.45 4.07 1.82
C GLY A 122 1.13 2.89 2.72
N CYS A 123 -0.12 2.46 2.82
CA CYS A 123 -0.51 1.37 3.73
C CYS A 123 -1.75 0.62 3.25
N TYR A 124 -1.92 -0.56 3.80
CA TYR A 124 -3.01 -1.46 3.50
C TYR A 124 -3.69 -1.94 4.78
N LEU A 125 -5.01 -2.04 4.75
CA LEU A 125 -5.82 -2.61 5.81
C LEU A 125 -6.91 -3.49 5.22
N ARG A 126 -7.06 -4.70 5.76
CA ARG A 126 -8.21 -5.56 5.47
C ARG A 126 -8.80 -6.16 6.73
N TYR A 127 -10.08 -6.46 6.65
CA TYR A 127 -10.76 -7.43 7.49
C TYR A 127 -11.56 -8.34 6.55
N ASP A 128 -11.37 -9.68 6.61
CA ASP A 128 -11.91 -10.74 5.75
C ASP A 128 -11.36 -10.84 4.29
N ASP A 129 -11.68 -11.93 3.58
CA ASP A 129 -11.03 -12.44 2.37
C ASP A 129 -11.66 -11.95 1.04
N TYR A 130 -10.90 -11.59 0.02
CA TYR A 130 -11.05 -11.72 -1.43
C TYR A 130 -10.83 -10.51 -2.38
N MET A 131 -10.15 -10.78 -3.46
CA MET A 131 -10.11 -10.34 -4.88
C MET A 131 -9.31 -9.09 -5.34
N THR A 132 -8.82 -9.21 -6.60
CA THR A 132 -7.91 -8.32 -7.35
C THR A 132 -8.62 -7.14 -8.00
N VAL A 133 -8.02 -5.95 -7.98
CA VAL A 133 -8.48 -4.77 -8.75
C VAL A 133 -7.29 -4.08 -9.44
N CYS A 134 -7.48 -3.68 -10.70
CA CYS A 134 -6.56 -2.84 -11.46
C CYS A 134 -6.87 -1.36 -11.16
N GLY A 135 -5.89 -0.59 -10.72
CA GLY A 135 -6.06 0.85 -10.49
C GLY A 135 -6.21 1.64 -11.78
N ASN A 136 -6.89 2.77 -11.73
CA ASN A 136 -7.07 3.69 -12.86
C ASN A 136 -6.15 4.89 -12.68
N GLY A 137 -5.09 4.99 -13.49
CA GLY A 137 -4.32 6.21 -13.66
C GLY A 137 -4.91 7.10 -14.77
N ASP A 138 -4.35 8.29 -14.94
CA ASP A 138 -4.67 9.18 -16.07
C ASP A 138 -4.24 8.57 -17.41
N ASP A 139 -4.80 9.07 -18.50
CA ASP A 139 -4.46 8.60 -19.84
C ASP A 139 -3.08 9.11 -20.26
N PHE A 140 -2.25 8.20 -20.74
CA PHE A 140 -0.91 8.54 -21.20
C PHE A 140 -0.94 9.19 -22.59
N GLY A 141 -0.53 10.45 -22.65
CA GLY A 141 -0.51 11.23 -23.89
C GLY A 141 0.71 11.02 -24.80
N GLY A 142 1.63 10.12 -24.46
CA GLY A 142 2.88 9.87 -25.17
C GLY A 142 2.88 8.64 -26.07
N ASN A 143 4.06 8.09 -26.34
CA ASN A 143 4.23 6.87 -27.15
C ASN A 143 3.79 5.63 -26.36
N GLN A 144 2.58 5.15 -26.64
CA GLN A 144 1.94 4.03 -25.97
C GLN A 144 2.69 2.70 -26.15
N SER A 145 3.35 2.47 -27.31
CA SER A 145 4.15 1.27 -27.54
C SER A 145 5.38 1.25 -26.63
N LEU A 146 6.08 2.37 -26.54
CA LEU A 146 7.23 2.53 -25.67
C LEU A 146 6.85 2.40 -24.19
N LEU A 147 5.70 2.98 -23.78
CA LEU A 147 5.18 2.80 -22.43
C LEU A 147 4.93 1.32 -22.13
N ARG A 148 4.24 0.63 -23.03
CA ARG A 148 3.95 -0.81 -22.88
C ARG A 148 5.23 -1.63 -22.73
N GLU A 149 6.21 -1.42 -23.57
CA GLU A 149 7.50 -2.13 -23.53
C GLU A 149 8.20 -1.90 -22.19
N ASN A 150 8.34 -0.64 -21.77
CA ASN A 150 9.00 -0.29 -20.53
C ASN A 150 8.27 -0.86 -19.30
N VAL A 151 6.93 -0.78 -19.28
CA VAL A 151 6.14 -1.31 -18.16
C VAL A 151 6.25 -2.83 -18.09
N VAL A 152 6.12 -3.54 -19.21
CA VAL A 152 6.23 -5.02 -19.24
C VAL A 152 7.60 -5.48 -18.76
N GLU A 153 8.67 -4.82 -19.19
CA GLU A 153 10.03 -5.12 -18.75
C GLU A 153 10.17 -4.87 -17.24
N LEU A 154 9.75 -3.67 -16.79
CA LEU A 154 9.83 -3.27 -15.39
C LEU A 154 9.09 -4.25 -14.47
N VAL A 155 7.81 -4.54 -14.75
CA VAL A 155 7.02 -5.39 -13.84
C VAL A 155 7.49 -6.84 -13.80
N LYS A 156 8.06 -7.36 -14.88
CA LYS A 156 8.70 -8.68 -14.88
C LYS A 156 9.96 -8.69 -14.02
N ASN A 157 10.80 -7.68 -14.15
CA ASN A 157 11.99 -7.56 -13.31
C ASN A 157 11.62 -7.39 -11.83
N LEU A 158 10.67 -6.50 -11.52
CA LEU A 158 10.17 -6.30 -10.17
C LEU A 158 9.64 -7.59 -9.53
N SER A 159 8.91 -8.42 -10.29
CA SER A 159 8.36 -9.67 -9.74
C SER A 159 9.46 -10.66 -9.37
N VAL A 160 10.50 -10.78 -10.18
CA VAL A 160 11.65 -11.66 -9.92
C VAL A 160 12.48 -11.14 -8.74
N GLU A 161 12.86 -9.87 -8.79
CA GLU A 161 13.68 -9.27 -7.74
C GLU A 161 12.91 -9.12 -6.42
N GLY A 162 11.61 -8.87 -6.45
CA GLY A 162 10.78 -8.84 -5.25
C GLY A 162 10.81 -10.15 -4.47
N VAL A 163 10.71 -11.29 -5.15
CA VAL A 163 10.84 -12.62 -4.50
C VAL A 163 12.23 -12.82 -3.90
N LYS A 164 13.30 -12.49 -4.66
CA LYS A 164 14.68 -12.63 -4.19
C LYS A 164 15.01 -11.73 -2.99
N ASN A 165 14.37 -10.58 -2.89
CA ASN A 165 14.62 -9.58 -1.85
C ASN A 165 13.57 -9.62 -0.72
N GLY A 166 13.06 -10.80 -0.40
CA GLY A 166 12.15 -10.98 0.75
C GLY A 166 10.78 -10.32 0.57
N GLY A 167 10.30 -10.24 -0.66
CA GLY A 167 8.95 -9.77 -0.96
C GLY A 167 8.83 -8.27 -1.24
N PHE A 168 9.93 -7.51 -1.27
CA PHE A 168 9.89 -6.07 -1.57
C PHE A 168 10.97 -5.68 -2.57
N PHE A 169 10.60 -4.90 -3.57
CA PHE A 169 11.56 -4.31 -4.50
C PHE A 169 10.98 -3.05 -5.17
N VAL A 170 11.85 -2.09 -5.44
CA VAL A 170 11.57 -0.91 -6.25
C VAL A 170 12.55 -0.84 -7.41
N GLY A 171 12.11 -0.28 -8.54
CA GLY A 171 12.99 -0.14 -9.69
C GLY A 171 12.42 0.81 -10.73
N SER A 172 13.21 1.09 -11.75
CA SER A 172 12.79 1.92 -12.88
C SER A 172 13.40 1.44 -14.19
N VAL A 173 12.69 1.73 -15.29
CA VAL A 173 13.18 1.57 -16.66
C VAL A 173 13.18 2.92 -17.32
N ASN A 174 14.33 3.30 -17.93
CA ASN A 174 14.53 4.58 -18.58
C ASN A 174 14.89 4.34 -20.05
N ARG A 175 14.03 4.78 -20.99
CA ARG A 175 14.30 4.73 -22.42
C ARG A 175 13.95 6.06 -23.10
N GLY A 176 14.98 6.70 -23.65
CA GLY A 176 14.83 8.03 -24.26
C GLY A 176 14.40 9.07 -23.25
N LYS A 177 13.21 9.64 -23.48
CA LYS A 177 12.59 10.64 -22.58
C LYS A 177 11.53 10.06 -21.63
N LEU A 178 11.30 8.74 -21.68
CA LEU A 178 10.29 8.08 -20.86
C LEU A 178 10.94 7.29 -19.74
N SER A 179 10.66 7.68 -18.51
CA SER A 179 10.97 6.93 -17.29
C SER A 179 9.71 6.27 -16.76
N VAL A 180 9.81 5.02 -16.35
CA VAL A 180 8.72 4.31 -15.67
C VAL A 180 9.28 3.76 -14.36
N TYR A 181 8.59 4.01 -13.28
CA TYR A 181 8.94 3.62 -11.91
C TYR A 181 7.99 2.54 -11.43
N GLY A 182 8.46 1.63 -10.60
CA GLY A 182 7.62 0.57 -10.10
C GLY A 182 8.02 0.07 -8.72
N LEU A 183 7.04 -0.51 -8.05
CA LEU A 183 7.18 -1.09 -6.72
C LEU A 183 6.37 -2.37 -6.65
N VAL A 184 6.95 -3.39 -6.03
CA VAL A 184 6.26 -4.61 -5.61
C VAL A 184 6.45 -4.84 -4.12
N GLN A 185 5.41 -5.37 -3.47
CA GLN A 185 5.49 -5.84 -2.10
C GLN A 185 4.57 -7.04 -1.91
N CYS A 186 5.13 -8.13 -1.40
CA CYS A 186 4.35 -9.20 -0.81
C CYS A 186 4.12 -8.90 0.67
N TRP A 187 2.92 -9.20 1.17
CA TRP A 187 2.62 -8.97 2.57
C TRP A 187 3.36 -9.98 3.47
N GLU A 188 3.75 -9.56 4.65
CA GLU A 188 4.61 -10.34 5.58
C GLU A 188 4.06 -11.72 5.98
N PHE A 189 2.75 -11.92 5.90
CA PHE A 189 2.13 -13.22 6.17
C PHE A 189 2.19 -14.21 4.99
N VAL A 190 2.70 -13.79 3.83
CA VAL A 190 2.74 -14.59 2.59
C VAL A 190 4.11 -15.27 2.51
N ASN A 191 4.13 -16.58 2.34
CA ASN A 191 5.37 -17.31 2.12
C ASN A 191 5.97 -17.08 0.73
N GLY A 192 7.22 -17.45 0.49
CA GLY A 192 7.93 -17.17 -0.75
C GLY A 192 7.25 -17.70 -2.01
N SER A 193 6.68 -18.91 -1.98
CA SER A 193 5.98 -19.50 -3.16
C SER A 193 4.64 -18.81 -3.44
N ASP A 194 3.92 -18.41 -2.40
CA ASP A 194 2.68 -17.66 -2.54
C ASP A 194 2.94 -16.22 -2.99
N CYS A 195 4.06 -15.63 -2.55
CA CYS A 195 4.54 -14.33 -3.01
C CYS A 195 4.83 -14.38 -4.53
N GLU A 196 5.61 -15.36 -4.99
CA GLU A 196 5.91 -15.56 -6.41
C GLU A 196 4.61 -15.69 -7.23
N SER A 197 3.73 -16.61 -6.84
CA SER A 197 2.44 -16.81 -7.51
C SER A 197 1.56 -15.56 -7.52
N CYS A 198 1.58 -14.77 -6.45
CA CYS A 198 0.83 -13.52 -6.37
C CYS A 198 1.40 -12.47 -7.34
N LEU A 199 2.73 -12.29 -7.37
CA LEU A 199 3.38 -11.33 -8.25
C LEU A 199 3.24 -11.70 -9.73
N GLU A 200 3.32 -12.99 -10.09
CA GLU A 200 3.06 -13.44 -11.46
C GLU A 200 1.65 -13.10 -11.94
N LYS A 201 0.64 -13.34 -11.09
CA LYS A 201 -0.74 -12.91 -11.36
C LYS A 201 -0.84 -11.38 -11.44
N GLY A 202 -0.10 -10.67 -10.60
CA GLY A 202 0.01 -9.22 -10.60
C GLY A 202 0.55 -8.69 -11.93
N VAL A 203 1.64 -9.27 -12.45
CA VAL A 203 2.21 -8.92 -13.76
C VAL A 203 1.17 -9.12 -14.87
N SER A 204 0.46 -10.25 -14.88
CA SER A 204 -0.60 -10.51 -15.86
C SER A 204 -1.73 -9.48 -15.77
N GLY A 205 -2.12 -9.08 -14.54
CA GLY A 205 -3.11 -8.04 -14.29
C GLY A 205 -2.66 -6.67 -14.83
N ILE A 206 -1.43 -6.26 -14.56
CA ILE A 206 -0.87 -5.00 -15.08
C ILE A 206 -0.87 -4.96 -16.61
N VAL A 207 -0.48 -6.05 -17.26
CA VAL A 207 -0.47 -6.10 -18.72
C VAL A 207 -1.85 -5.88 -19.32
N SER A 208 -2.92 -6.28 -18.63
CA SER A 208 -4.29 -6.02 -19.07
C SER A 208 -4.72 -4.55 -18.93
N CYS A 209 -4.03 -3.74 -18.11
CA CYS A 209 -4.28 -2.31 -17.95
C CYS A 209 -3.61 -1.45 -19.02
N LEU A 210 -2.69 -2.01 -19.80
CA LEU A 210 -1.94 -1.31 -20.85
C LEU A 210 -2.71 -1.27 -22.18
N PRO A 211 -2.44 -0.32 -23.08
CA PRO A 211 -1.29 0.63 -23.06
C PRO A 211 -1.64 2.06 -22.65
N ASN A 212 -2.85 2.36 -22.21
CA ASN A 212 -3.39 3.72 -22.24
C ASN A 212 -3.17 4.53 -20.94
N LYS A 213 -2.66 3.92 -19.89
CA LYS A 213 -2.60 4.55 -18.57
C LYS A 213 -1.18 4.89 -18.15
N GLU A 214 -0.96 6.10 -17.62
CA GLU A 214 0.30 6.54 -17.05
C GLU A 214 0.70 5.74 -15.81
N GLU A 215 -0.30 5.18 -15.13
CA GLU A 215 -0.17 4.46 -13.88
C GLU A 215 -1.09 3.23 -13.87
N GLY A 216 -0.63 2.16 -13.26
CA GLY A 216 -1.45 0.99 -12.99
C GLY A 216 -1.06 0.33 -11.67
N ARG A 217 -2.08 -0.27 -11.01
CA ARG A 217 -1.91 -0.94 -9.72
C ARG A 217 -2.63 -2.26 -9.72
N VAL A 218 -1.99 -3.29 -9.21
CA VAL A 218 -2.63 -4.53 -8.82
C VAL A 218 -2.65 -4.63 -7.30
N LEU A 219 -3.84 -4.73 -6.77
CA LEU A 219 -4.15 -4.74 -5.35
C LEU A 219 -4.65 -6.15 -5.02
N ASN A 220 -3.76 -7.01 -4.51
CA ASN A 220 -4.09 -8.39 -4.23
C ASN A 220 -4.06 -8.70 -2.73
N ALA A 221 -4.70 -9.79 -2.34
CA ALA A 221 -4.69 -10.26 -0.95
C ALA A 221 -3.29 -10.67 -0.47
N GLY A 222 -2.42 -11.12 -1.37
CA GLY A 222 -1.06 -11.58 -1.06
C GLY A 222 0.05 -10.58 -1.40
N CYS A 223 -0.19 -9.63 -2.32
CA CYS A 223 0.83 -8.71 -2.80
C CYS A 223 0.25 -7.43 -3.39
N TYR A 224 1.12 -6.44 -3.51
CA TYR A 224 0.90 -5.17 -4.17
C TYR A 224 1.89 -5.01 -5.31
N LEU A 225 1.45 -4.45 -6.45
CA LEU A 225 2.29 -4.07 -7.57
C LEU A 225 1.78 -2.75 -8.14
N ARG A 226 2.67 -1.79 -8.38
CA ARG A 226 2.36 -0.49 -8.99
C ARG A 226 3.43 -0.11 -9.99
N TYR A 227 3.02 0.49 -11.12
CA TYR A 227 3.89 1.29 -11.98
C TYR A 227 3.33 2.70 -12.16
N SER A 228 4.21 3.66 -12.44
CA SER A 228 3.83 5.02 -12.81
C SER A 228 4.92 5.67 -13.65
N THR A 229 4.55 6.62 -14.51
CA THR A 229 5.50 7.51 -15.20
C THR A 229 6.10 8.58 -14.28
N HIS A 230 5.57 8.72 -13.07
CA HIS A 230 6.05 9.62 -12.02
C HIS A 230 6.58 8.82 -10.83
N LYS A 231 7.72 9.24 -10.28
CA LYS A 231 8.30 8.59 -9.10
C LYS A 231 7.38 8.79 -7.89
N PHE A 232 7.05 7.70 -7.19
CA PHE A 232 6.06 7.67 -6.11
C PHE A 232 6.55 6.96 -4.84
N TYR A 233 7.75 6.42 -4.85
CA TYR A 233 8.36 5.74 -3.70
C TYR A 233 9.61 6.47 -3.23
N ASN A 234 9.97 6.27 -1.96
CA ASN A 234 11.21 6.79 -1.39
C ASN A 234 12.41 5.96 -1.87
N ASN A 235 13.59 6.59 -1.96
CA ASN A 235 14.81 5.84 -2.23
C ASN A 235 15.07 4.92 -1.03
N SER A 236 14.94 3.61 -1.26
CA SER A 236 15.49 2.61 -0.36
C SER A 236 16.95 2.36 -0.76
N ASP A 237 17.76 1.83 0.14
CA ASP A 237 19.16 1.41 -0.14
C ASP A 237 19.26 0.35 -1.26
N THR A 238 18.11 -0.09 -1.80
CA THR A 238 17.96 -1.03 -2.91
C THR A 238 17.86 -0.37 -4.30
N ASP A 239 17.99 0.95 -4.43
CA ASP A 239 18.00 1.67 -5.73
C ASP A 239 19.26 1.34 -6.59
N ALA A 240 19.88 0.18 -6.38
CA ALA A 240 21.12 -0.25 -7.01
C ALA A 240 20.96 -0.92 -8.39
N SER A 241 19.78 -0.91 -9.01
CA SER A 241 19.59 -1.48 -10.34
C SER A 241 18.89 -0.51 -11.30
N GLN A 242 19.68 0.37 -11.89
CA GLN A 242 19.38 0.87 -13.23
C GLN A 242 19.67 -0.27 -14.20
N VAL A 243 18.66 -0.81 -14.83
CA VAL A 243 18.78 -1.75 -15.96
C VAL A 243 18.88 -0.99 -17.27
#